data_0cacda84dfd62fc6ea230ca38be26577
#
_entry.id   0cacda84dfd62fc6ea230ca38be26577
#
_cell.length_a   1.000
_cell.length_b   1.000
_cell.length_c   1.000
_cell.angle_alpha   90.00
_cell.angle_beta   90.00
_cell.angle_gamma   90.00
#
_symmetry.space_group_name_H-M   'P 1'
#
loop_
_entity.id
_entity.type
_entity.pdbx_description
1 polymer ?
#
loop_
_entity_poly.entity_id
_entity_poly.type
_entity_poly.pdbx_seq_one_letter_code
_entity_poly.pdbx_strand_id
1 'polypeptide(L)'
;MVALKVTQQVAQFAEPVVTAHGCSLWDVEYVREGADYFLRVYIDKDGGVDIADCEAISRALDPILDEHDPIPGSYHFEVCSAGLERTLKRPSDFERFLGSPITVKLYRPYNGMKELPCVLRGYDEGRLTVELGKETVQFEKSQVALVRLRVEF
;
A
#
# COMPACT_ATOMS: atom_id res chain seq x y z
N MET A 1 11.76 -19.96 16.94
CA MET A 1 11.14 -18.64 16.88
C MET A 1 11.53 -17.95 15.58
N VAL A 2 10.56 -17.53 14.78
CA VAL A 2 10.82 -16.86 13.52
C VAL A 2 11.03 -15.38 13.77
N ALA A 3 12.14 -14.81 13.29
CA ALA A 3 12.39 -13.39 13.37
C ALA A 3 11.39 -12.63 12.48
N LEU A 4 10.82 -11.54 12.99
CA LEU A 4 9.97 -10.68 12.21
C LEU A 4 10.77 -9.96 11.13
N LYS A 5 10.16 -9.79 9.97
CA LYS A 5 10.75 -8.95 8.92
C LYS A 5 10.81 -7.50 9.39
N VAL A 6 11.74 -6.72 8.82
CA VAL A 6 11.87 -5.29 9.13
C VAL A 6 10.53 -4.57 9.01
N THR A 7 9.80 -4.79 7.94
CA THR A 7 8.49 -4.15 7.72
C THR A 7 7.47 -4.51 8.80
N GLN A 8 7.48 -5.73 9.28
CA GLN A 8 6.59 -6.18 10.36
C GLN A 8 6.96 -5.54 11.70
N GLN A 9 8.25 -5.46 12.01
CA GLN A 9 8.74 -4.81 13.23
C GLN A 9 8.37 -3.33 13.24
N VAL A 10 8.64 -2.64 12.14
CA VAL A 10 8.33 -1.22 11.99
C VAL A 10 6.82 -0.98 12.10
N ALA A 11 6.00 -1.81 11.46
CA ALA A 11 4.55 -1.68 11.55
C ALA A 11 4.05 -1.79 12.99
N GLN A 12 4.60 -2.68 13.79
CA GLN A 12 4.19 -2.86 15.19
C GLN A 12 4.38 -1.61 16.03
N PHE A 13 5.52 -0.92 15.92
CA PHE A 13 5.73 0.28 16.72
C PHE A 13 5.25 1.56 16.02
N ALA A 14 5.09 1.56 14.70
CA ALA A 14 4.57 2.70 13.96
C ALA A 14 3.06 2.88 14.10
N GLU A 15 2.31 1.79 14.14
CA GLU A 15 0.85 1.84 14.18
C GLU A 15 0.28 2.67 15.35
N PRO A 16 0.72 2.48 16.62
CA PRO A 16 0.21 3.30 17.71
C PRO A 16 0.53 4.79 17.55
N VAL A 17 1.70 5.11 17.00
CA VAL A 17 2.12 6.50 16.76
C VAL A 17 1.24 7.14 15.68
N VAL A 18 1.05 6.44 14.58
CA VAL A 18 0.22 6.91 13.46
C VAL A 18 -1.22 7.14 13.92
N THR A 19 -1.77 6.20 14.69
CA THR A 19 -3.12 6.28 15.24
C THR A 19 -3.25 7.46 16.20
N ALA A 20 -2.25 7.70 17.05
CA ALA A 20 -2.24 8.81 17.99
C ALA A 20 -2.26 10.19 17.29
N HIS A 21 -1.80 10.25 16.05
CA HIS A 21 -1.83 11.48 15.24
C HIS A 21 -3.08 11.60 14.35
N GLY A 22 -4.07 10.76 14.57
CA GLY A 22 -5.34 10.81 13.83
C GLY A 22 -5.29 10.21 12.43
N CYS A 23 -4.25 9.42 12.15
CA CYS A 23 -4.07 8.76 10.86
C CYS A 23 -4.17 7.24 11.02
N SER A 24 -4.17 6.51 9.92
CA SER A 24 -4.08 5.06 9.91
C SER A 24 -2.84 4.61 9.14
N LEU A 25 -2.24 3.53 9.59
CA LEU A 25 -1.09 2.94 8.91
C LEU A 25 -1.61 2.16 7.70
N TRP A 26 -1.19 2.57 6.51
CA TRP A 26 -1.58 1.91 5.26
C TRP A 26 -0.62 0.76 4.91
N ASP A 27 0.68 1.03 4.92
CA ASP A 27 1.70 0.04 4.56
C ASP A 27 3.08 0.48 5.04
N VAL A 28 4.01 -0.48 5.09
CA VAL A 28 5.42 -0.22 5.36
C VAL A 28 6.24 -0.93 4.30
N GLU A 29 7.17 -0.22 3.68
CA GLU A 29 8.09 -0.76 2.69
C GLU A 29 9.53 -0.58 3.14
N TYR A 30 10.35 -1.61 2.90
CA TYR A 30 11.80 -1.52 3.04
C TYR A 30 12.41 -2.00 1.72
N VAL A 31 12.90 -1.06 0.92
CA VAL A 31 13.33 -1.32 -0.45
C VAL A 31 14.71 -0.74 -0.71
N ARG A 32 15.40 -1.32 -1.67
CA ARG A 32 16.67 -0.80 -2.17
C ARG A 32 16.44 -0.15 -3.53
N GLU A 33 16.88 1.09 -3.65
CA GLU A 33 16.85 1.83 -4.91
C GLU A 33 18.27 2.30 -5.21
N GLY A 34 18.89 1.72 -6.23
CA GLY A 34 20.30 1.98 -6.52
C GLY A 34 21.21 1.45 -5.41
N ALA A 35 22.04 2.32 -4.84
CA ALA A 35 22.94 1.99 -3.74
C ALA A 35 22.33 2.24 -2.35
N ASP A 36 21.13 2.85 -2.29
CA ASP A 36 20.50 3.29 -1.05
C ASP A 36 19.31 2.42 -0.66
N TYR A 37 19.09 2.31 0.66
CA TYR A 37 17.92 1.66 1.21
C TYR A 37 16.93 2.70 1.69
N PHE A 38 15.64 2.42 1.50
CA PHE A 38 14.55 3.31 1.90
C PHE A 38 13.56 2.55 2.76
N LEU A 39 13.27 3.12 3.93
CA LEU A 39 12.18 2.68 4.79
C LEU A 39 11.06 3.70 4.63
N ARG A 40 9.93 3.25 4.08
CA ARG A 40 8.77 4.11 3.83
C ARG A 40 7.57 3.64 4.63
N VAL A 41 7.00 4.57 5.38
CA VAL A 41 5.76 4.35 6.13
C VAL A 41 4.66 5.12 5.43
N TYR A 42 3.67 4.39 4.92
CA TYR A 42 2.53 4.97 4.22
C TYR A 42 1.38 5.16 5.17
N ILE A 43 0.86 6.38 5.25
CA ILE A 43 -0.24 6.73 6.14
C ILE A 43 -1.46 7.21 5.35
N ASP A 44 -2.64 7.05 5.94
CA ASP A 44 -3.89 7.49 5.39
C ASP A 44 -4.69 8.26 6.44
N LYS A 45 -5.60 9.11 6.01
CA LYS A 45 -6.43 9.91 6.89
C LYS A 45 -7.70 10.33 6.17
N ASP A 46 -8.83 10.30 6.87
CA ASP A 46 -10.08 10.83 6.34
C ASP A 46 -9.90 12.32 6.01
N GLY A 47 -10.27 12.71 4.81
CA GLY A 47 -10.06 14.07 4.32
C GLY A 47 -8.69 14.32 3.70
N GLY A 48 -7.80 13.34 3.75
CA GLY A 48 -6.47 13.40 3.14
C GLY A 48 -5.34 13.72 4.12
N VAL A 49 -4.16 13.24 3.79
CA VAL A 49 -2.92 13.46 4.55
C VAL A 49 -2.24 14.71 4.03
N ASP A 50 -1.82 15.60 4.92
CA ASP A 50 -1.03 16.77 4.54
C ASP A 50 0.45 16.63 4.96
N ILE A 51 1.26 17.61 4.59
CA ILE A 51 2.69 17.64 4.91
C ILE A 51 2.93 17.68 6.42
N ALA A 52 2.09 18.43 7.15
CA ALA A 52 2.19 18.54 8.61
C ALA A 52 1.97 17.19 9.30
N ASP A 53 1.02 16.38 8.80
CA ASP A 53 0.79 15.03 9.31
C ASP A 53 2.03 14.15 9.12
N CYS A 54 2.63 14.17 7.95
CA CYS A 54 3.84 13.40 7.64
C CYS A 54 5.01 13.83 8.52
N GLU A 55 5.22 15.12 8.68
CA GLU A 55 6.31 15.66 9.51
C GLU A 55 6.15 15.30 10.99
N ALA A 56 4.94 15.44 11.53
CA ALA A 56 4.66 15.13 12.94
C ALA A 56 4.91 13.65 13.23
N ILE A 57 4.45 12.76 12.36
CA ILE A 57 4.65 11.32 12.51
C ILE A 57 6.13 10.95 12.32
N SER A 58 6.81 11.55 11.35
CA SER A 58 8.23 11.33 11.12
C SER A 58 9.06 11.67 12.36
N ARG A 59 8.81 12.84 12.95
CA ARG A 59 9.49 13.28 14.19
C ARG A 59 9.21 12.37 15.37
N ALA A 60 7.98 11.86 15.49
CA ALA A 60 7.60 10.96 16.55
C ALA A 60 8.22 9.58 16.39
N LEU A 61 8.41 9.11 15.15
CA LEU A 61 8.99 7.81 14.86
C LEU A 61 10.52 7.78 14.90
N ASP A 62 11.20 8.88 14.60
CA ASP A 62 12.66 8.94 14.60
C ASP A 62 13.32 8.39 15.86
N PRO A 63 12.95 8.85 17.08
CA PRO A 63 13.57 8.31 18.31
C PRO A 63 13.20 6.86 18.56
N ILE A 64 12.04 6.42 18.12
CA ILE A 64 11.60 5.02 18.25
C ILE A 64 12.43 4.12 17.34
N LEU A 65 12.71 4.56 16.12
CA LEU A 65 13.57 3.85 15.18
C LEU A 65 15.00 3.74 15.70
N ASP A 66 15.52 4.82 16.30
CA ASP A 66 16.86 4.82 16.90
C ASP A 66 16.93 3.84 18.07
N GLU A 67 15.89 3.79 18.91
CA GLU A 67 15.83 2.90 20.06
C GLU A 67 15.75 1.42 19.66
N HIS A 68 14.87 1.09 18.73
CA HIS A 68 14.65 -0.29 18.28
C HIS A 68 15.71 -0.78 17.28
N ASP A 69 16.30 0.13 16.54
CA ASP A 69 17.33 -0.15 15.54
C ASP A 69 17.03 -1.40 14.68
N PRO A 70 15.89 -1.42 13.99
CA PRO A 70 15.44 -2.61 13.26
C PRO A 70 16.22 -2.90 11.99
N ILE A 71 17.01 -1.95 11.51
CA ILE A 71 17.77 -2.03 10.27
C ILE A 71 19.27 -1.92 10.57
N PRO A 72 20.07 -2.92 10.19
CA PRO A 72 21.49 -2.97 10.58
C PRO A 72 22.41 -2.03 9.81
N GLY A 73 21.95 -1.28 8.85
CA GLY A 73 22.77 -0.38 8.04
C GLY A 73 22.17 0.99 7.91
N SER A 74 22.76 1.80 7.04
CA SER A 74 22.21 3.11 6.72
C SER A 74 20.98 3.01 5.84
N TYR A 75 20.03 3.87 6.08
CA TYR A 75 18.80 3.93 5.28
C TYR A 75 18.21 5.34 5.34
N HIS A 76 17.36 5.64 4.36
CA HIS A 76 16.55 6.85 4.35
C HIS A 76 15.17 6.53 4.89
N PHE A 77 14.71 7.31 5.86
CA PHE A 77 13.38 7.14 6.43
C PHE A 77 12.44 8.20 5.87
N GLU A 78 11.30 7.73 5.34
CA GLU A 78 10.28 8.61 4.78
C GLU A 78 8.89 8.22 5.31
N VAL A 79 8.09 9.22 5.66
CA VAL A 79 6.66 9.05 5.92
C VAL A 79 5.91 9.63 4.73
N CYS A 80 5.09 8.80 4.10
CA CYS A 80 4.44 9.13 2.83
C CYS A 80 2.92 9.05 2.97
N SER A 81 2.22 9.87 2.22
CA SER A 81 0.78 9.70 2.03
C SER A 81 0.53 8.45 1.20
N ALA A 82 -0.49 7.65 1.56
CA ALA A 82 -0.93 6.54 0.74
C ALA A 82 -1.41 7.03 -0.65
N GLY A 83 -1.87 8.27 -0.70
CA GLY A 83 -2.24 8.92 -1.95
C GLY A 83 -3.56 8.45 -2.54
N LEU A 84 -3.87 8.99 -3.71
CA LEU A 84 -5.10 8.67 -4.44
C LEU A 84 -4.94 7.40 -5.30
N GLU A 85 -3.74 7.19 -5.85
CA GLU A 85 -3.43 6.02 -6.68
C GLU A 85 -2.65 4.98 -5.87
N ARG A 86 -3.30 4.40 -4.85
CA ARG A 86 -2.67 3.42 -3.97
C ARG A 86 -2.83 2.00 -4.48
N THR A 87 -1.87 1.14 -4.14
CA THR A 87 -1.90 -0.28 -4.50
C THR A 87 -2.75 -1.06 -3.49
N LEU A 88 -3.66 -1.89 -3.99
CA LEU A 88 -4.47 -2.79 -3.17
C LEU A 88 -3.76 -4.14 -3.06
N LYS A 89 -3.47 -4.59 -1.84
CA LYS A 89 -2.70 -5.81 -1.60
C LYS A 89 -3.45 -6.82 -0.74
N ARG A 90 -4.12 -6.37 0.32
CA ARG A 90 -4.76 -7.22 1.32
C ARG A 90 -6.25 -7.41 0.99
N PRO A 91 -6.85 -8.52 1.42
CA PRO A 91 -8.30 -8.70 1.23
C PRO A 91 -9.14 -7.53 1.77
N SER A 92 -8.75 -6.96 2.92
CA SER A 92 -9.44 -5.79 3.48
C SER A 92 -9.35 -4.56 2.59
N ASP A 93 -8.27 -4.41 1.82
CA ASP A 93 -8.13 -3.29 0.88
C ASP A 93 -9.17 -3.42 -0.24
N PHE A 94 -9.36 -4.63 -0.76
CA PHE A 94 -10.35 -4.89 -1.81
C PHE A 94 -11.77 -4.69 -1.32
N GLU A 95 -12.08 -5.13 -0.10
CA GLU A 95 -13.41 -4.93 0.50
C GLU A 95 -13.72 -3.44 0.67
N ARG A 96 -12.74 -2.66 1.13
CA ARG A 96 -12.89 -1.23 1.35
C ARG A 96 -13.22 -0.46 0.07
N PHE A 97 -12.66 -0.89 -1.06
CA PHE A 97 -12.78 -0.18 -2.33
C PHE A 97 -13.67 -0.88 -3.36
N LEU A 98 -14.57 -1.74 -2.92
CA LEU A 98 -15.59 -2.33 -3.81
C LEU A 98 -16.40 -1.22 -4.49
N GLY A 99 -16.58 -1.33 -5.81
CA GLY A 99 -17.28 -0.34 -6.61
C GLY A 99 -16.40 0.81 -7.09
N SER A 100 -15.13 0.84 -6.68
CA SER A 100 -14.20 1.91 -7.08
C SER A 100 -13.52 1.60 -8.41
N PRO A 101 -13.15 2.64 -9.19
CA PRO A 101 -12.33 2.44 -10.37
C PRO A 101 -10.92 2.00 -9.99
N ILE A 102 -10.42 1.00 -10.68
CA ILE A 102 -9.08 0.43 -10.45
C ILE A 102 -8.37 0.21 -11.78
N THR A 103 -7.05 0.04 -11.72
CA THR A 103 -6.23 -0.44 -12.82
C THR A 103 -5.63 -1.79 -12.40
N VAL A 104 -5.89 -2.82 -13.18
CA VAL A 104 -5.33 -4.15 -12.98
C VAL A 104 -4.17 -4.33 -13.94
N LYS A 105 -2.99 -4.64 -13.40
CA LYS A 105 -1.81 -4.98 -14.19
C LYS A 105 -1.66 -6.48 -14.23
N LEU A 106 -1.60 -7.04 -15.43
CA LEU A 106 -1.52 -8.49 -15.65
C LEU A 106 -0.10 -8.91 -16.05
N TYR A 107 0.26 -10.14 -15.72
CA TYR A 107 1.52 -10.74 -16.20
C TYR A 107 1.48 -11.01 -17.69
N ARG A 108 0.31 -11.38 -18.22
CA ARG A 108 0.10 -11.63 -19.65
C ARG A 108 -1.02 -10.75 -20.18
N PRO A 109 -0.90 -10.23 -21.39
CA PRO A 109 -1.95 -9.36 -21.94
C PRO A 109 -3.31 -10.06 -22.03
N TYR A 110 -4.37 -9.30 -21.72
CA TYR A 110 -5.74 -9.68 -21.95
C TYR A 110 -6.28 -8.78 -23.07
N ASN A 111 -6.71 -9.37 -24.18
CA ASN A 111 -7.12 -8.63 -25.37
C ASN A 111 -6.08 -7.59 -25.81
N GLY A 112 -4.79 -7.94 -25.72
CA GLY A 112 -3.68 -7.08 -26.11
C GLY A 112 -3.30 -6.01 -25.08
N MET A 113 -3.93 -5.98 -23.92
CA MET A 113 -3.67 -4.99 -22.88
C MET A 113 -3.13 -5.63 -21.61
N LYS A 114 -2.01 -5.12 -21.09
CA LYS A 114 -1.45 -5.56 -19.81
C LYS A 114 -1.99 -4.77 -18.63
N GLU A 115 -2.48 -3.57 -18.87
CA GLU A 115 -3.11 -2.72 -17.87
C GLU A 115 -4.55 -2.48 -18.26
N LEU A 116 -5.47 -2.86 -17.37
CA LEU A 116 -6.91 -2.77 -17.64
C LEU A 116 -7.56 -1.76 -16.69
N PRO A 117 -8.08 -0.63 -17.22
CA PRO A 117 -8.94 0.23 -16.43
C PRO A 117 -10.31 -0.44 -16.29
N CYS A 118 -10.75 -0.65 -15.05
CA CYS A 118 -11.99 -1.35 -14.76
C CYS A 118 -12.55 -0.93 -13.40
N VAL A 119 -13.65 -1.54 -12.99
CA VAL A 119 -14.29 -1.29 -11.70
C VAL A 119 -14.21 -2.55 -10.84
N LEU A 120 -13.78 -2.41 -9.59
CA LEU A 120 -13.69 -3.52 -8.66
C LEU A 120 -15.09 -3.95 -8.22
N ARG A 121 -15.44 -5.21 -8.45
CA ARG A 121 -16.75 -5.77 -8.09
C ARG A 121 -16.67 -6.83 -7.00
N GLY A 122 -15.56 -7.52 -6.86
CA GLY A 122 -15.40 -8.53 -5.83
C GLY A 122 -13.98 -9.02 -5.70
N TYR A 123 -13.70 -9.59 -4.55
CA TYR A 123 -12.42 -10.25 -4.27
C TYR A 123 -12.68 -11.40 -3.31
N ASP A 124 -12.31 -12.61 -3.70
CA ASP A 124 -12.53 -13.80 -2.90
C ASP A 124 -11.36 -14.78 -3.06
N GLU A 125 -10.63 -15.02 -1.98
CA GLU A 125 -9.51 -15.96 -1.92
C GLU A 125 -8.50 -15.80 -3.07
N GLY A 126 -8.16 -14.55 -3.40
CA GLY A 126 -7.24 -14.24 -4.50
C GLY A 126 -7.90 -14.10 -5.86
N ARG A 127 -9.20 -14.43 -5.96
CA ARG A 127 -9.95 -14.25 -7.21
C ARG A 127 -10.53 -12.85 -7.28
N LEU A 128 -10.10 -12.10 -8.29
CA LEU A 128 -10.53 -10.73 -8.52
C LEU A 128 -11.65 -10.69 -9.54
N THR A 129 -12.78 -10.09 -9.17
CA THR A 129 -13.91 -9.87 -10.08
C THR A 129 -13.97 -8.38 -10.43
N VAL A 130 -13.96 -8.08 -11.71
CA VAL A 130 -13.96 -6.69 -12.20
C VAL A 130 -15.01 -6.52 -13.28
N GLU A 131 -15.50 -5.29 -13.41
CA GLU A 131 -16.35 -4.89 -14.53
C GLU A 131 -15.51 -4.16 -15.54
N LEU A 132 -15.40 -4.73 -16.74
CA LEU A 132 -14.63 -4.18 -17.84
C LEU A 132 -15.61 -3.78 -18.96
N GLY A 133 -15.90 -2.49 -19.05
CA GLY A 133 -16.94 -2.01 -19.93
C GLY A 133 -18.31 -2.55 -19.49
N LYS A 134 -18.94 -3.39 -20.29
CA LYS A 134 -20.23 -4.02 -20.00
C LYS A 134 -20.10 -5.47 -19.55
N GLU A 135 -18.88 -5.99 -19.47
CA GLU A 135 -18.61 -7.38 -19.13
C GLU A 135 -18.06 -7.51 -17.74
N THR A 136 -18.44 -8.58 -17.05
CA THR A 136 -17.82 -8.97 -15.78
C THR A 136 -16.78 -10.05 -16.06
N VAL A 137 -15.56 -9.79 -15.60
CA VAL A 137 -14.40 -10.68 -15.84
C VAL A 137 -13.78 -11.07 -14.51
N GLN A 138 -13.33 -12.31 -14.38
CA GLN A 138 -12.62 -12.79 -13.21
C GLN A 138 -11.18 -13.13 -13.55
N PHE A 139 -10.26 -12.74 -12.67
CA PHE A 139 -8.85 -13.07 -12.78
C PHE A 139 -8.38 -13.81 -11.54
N GLU A 140 -7.57 -14.85 -11.73
CA GLU A 140 -6.93 -15.54 -10.63
C GLU A 140 -5.72 -14.74 -10.12
N LYS A 141 -5.35 -14.94 -8.87
CA LYS A 141 -4.19 -14.29 -8.25
C LYS A 141 -2.92 -14.44 -9.09
N SER A 142 -2.72 -15.62 -9.68
CA SER A 142 -1.56 -15.93 -10.51
C SER A 142 -1.49 -15.12 -11.80
N GLN A 143 -2.60 -14.55 -12.24
CA GLN A 143 -2.69 -13.74 -13.46
C GLN A 143 -2.44 -12.25 -13.20
N VAL A 144 -2.62 -11.81 -11.96
CA VAL A 144 -2.58 -10.39 -11.58
C VAL A 144 -1.25 -10.04 -10.95
N ALA A 145 -0.51 -9.10 -11.56
CA ALA A 145 0.75 -8.59 -11.01
C ALA A 145 0.51 -7.52 -9.96
N LEU A 146 -0.48 -6.64 -10.19
CA LEU A 146 -0.72 -5.47 -9.35
C LEU A 146 -2.15 -4.98 -9.56
N VAL A 147 -2.77 -4.49 -8.47
CA VAL A 147 -4.05 -3.77 -8.54
C VAL A 147 -3.83 -2.41 -7.89
N ARG A 148 -4.17 -1.35 -8.60
CA ARG A 148 -4.01 0.03 -8.13
C ARG A 148 -5.33 0.76 -8.21
N LEU A 149 -5.63 1.53 -7.15
CA LEU A 149 -6.79 2.41 -7.15
C LEU A 149 -6.58 3.49 -8.22
N ARG A 150 -7.58 3.70 -9.06
CA ARG A 150 -7.52 4.68 -10.15
C ARG A 150 -8.36 5.90 -9.76
N VAL A 151 -7.85 7.08 -10.08
CA VAL A 151 -8.57 8.33 -9.87
C VAL A 151 -9.23 8.77 -11.17
N GLU A 152 -10.53 8.97 -11.14
CA GLU A 152 -11.29 9.53 -12.26
C GLU A 152 -11.70 10.96 -11.92
N PHE A 153 -11.49 11.84 -12.87
CA PHE A 153 -11.86 13.25 -12.74
C PHE A 153 -13.06 13.55 -13.61
#